data_9a23edba858ad424fd914554a88c05c9
#
_entry.id   9a23edba858ad424fd914554a88c05c9
#
_cell.length_a   1.000
_cell.length_b   1.000
_cell.length_c   1.000
_cell.angle_alpha   90.00
_cell.angle_beta   90.00
_cell.angle_gamma   90.00
#
_symmetry.space_group_name_H-M   'P 1'
#
loop_
_entity.id
_entity.type
_entity.pdbx_description
1 polymer ?
#
loop_
_entity_poly.entity_id
_entity_poly.type
_entity_poly.pdbx_seq_one_letter_code
_entity_poly.pdbx_strand_id
1 'polypeptide(L)'
;MTKERIGFIGLGIMGKRMALNLLKAGYFMTIRSGSEETRKEFAARGVRVVDTPSGVAAESDVIITMLPGSTEVEEVYLGEQGILRSVREGSVCIDTSSIDPVTAVRIASELRKKGVAMLDAPVSGGQEKAESGTLSIMAGGDEPVFERCLGILKSMGRDVVLVGGPGAGQIAKLANQCIVAVNMAIVGEAMCLGKKAGVDPRKIFQAIRGGLAGSQCMTDKAPRMFSGDYTPGGKMWLHVKDLKNVM
;
A
#
# COMPACT_ATOMS: atom_id res chain seq x y z
N MET A 1 -20.61 19.40 -2.06
CA MET A 1 -19.26 19.40 -2.64
C MET A 1 -19.15 18.27 -3.62
N THR A 2 -18.69 18.52 -4.85
CA THR A 2 -18.40 17.46 -5.83
C THR A 2 -17.22 16.64 -5.31
N LYS A 3 -17.34 15.30 -5.36
CA LYS A 3 -16.24 14.42 -4.99
C LYS A 3 -15.06 14.59 -5.94
N GLU A 4 -13.83 14.50 -5.41
CA GLU A 4 -12.58 14.48 -6.19
C GLU A 4 -12.61 13.33 -7.20
N ARG A 5 -12.08 13.56 -8.40
CA ARG A 5 -11.89 12.52 -9.44
C ARG A 5 -10.59 11.79 -9.14
N ILE A 6 -10.66 10.49 -8.99
CA ILE A 6 -9.53 9.66 -8.58
C ILE A 6 -8.88 9.00 -9.79
N GLY A 7 -7.59 9.19 -9.96
CA GLY A 7 -6.75 8.36 -10.82
C GLY A 7 -6.17 7.20 -10.02
N PHE A 8 -6.18 5.98 -10.56
CA PHE A 8 -5.53 4.85 -9.89
C PHE A 8 -4.61 4.09 -10.84
N ILE A 9 -3.36 3.92 -10.44
CA ILE A 9 -2.33 3.22 -11.23
C ILE A 9 -1.73 2.09 -10.39
N GLY A 10 -1.68 0.88 -10.97
CA GLY A 10 -1.14 -0.29 -10.28
C GLY A 10 -2.22 -1.14 -9.61
N LEU A 11 -3.06 -1.78 -10.44
CA LEU A 11 -4.18 -2.63 -9.98
C LEU A 11 -3.75 -4.10 -9.83
N GLY A 12 -2.67 -4.35 -9.10
CA GLY A 12 -2.25 -5.67 -8.66
C GLY A 12 -3.07 -6.20 -7.48
N ILE A 13 -2.51 -7.17 -6.73
CA ILE A 13 -3.20 -7.84 -5.59
C ILE A 13 -3.77 -6.82 -4.60
N MET A 14 -3.02 -5.80 -4.22
CA MET A 14 -3.46 -4.78 -3.27
C MET A 14 -4.28 -3.68 -3.96
N GLY A 15 -3.71 -3.04 -5.00
CA GLY A 15 -4.29 -1.86 -5.63
C GLY A 15 -5.66 -2.10 -6.23
N LYS A 16 -5.94 -3.28 -6.81
CA LYS A 16 -7.28 -3.64 -7.32
C LYS A 16 -8.34 -3.55 -6.21
N ARG A 17 -8.04 -4.08 -5.02
CA ARG A 17 -8.96 -4.08 -3.88
C ARG A 17 -9.16 -2.69 -3.30
N MET A 18 -8.09 -1.92 -3.21
CA MET A 18 -8.14 -0.51 -2.79
C MET A 18 -8.99 0.33 -3.75
N ALA A 19 -8.80 0.16 -5.06
CA ALA A 19 -9.59 0.83 -6.08
C ALA A 19 -11.09 0.45 -6.03
N LEU A 20 -11.41 -0.81 -5.76
CA LEU A 20 -12.79 -1.26 -5.57
C LEU A 20 -13.46 -0.61 -4.35
N ASN A 21 -12.73 -0.40 -3.26
CA ASN A 21 -13.25 0.32 -2.09
C ASN A 21 -13.54 1.80 -2.40
N LEU A 22 -12.70 2.45 -3.20
CA LEU A 22 -12.96 3.82 -3.66
C LEU A 22 -14.19 3.91 -4.55
N LEU A 23 -14.38 2.95 -5.46
CA LEU A 23 -15.62 2.85 -6.26
C LEU A 23 -16.84 2.64 -5.38
N LYS A 24 -16.77 1.73 -4.40
CA LYS A 24 -17.84 1.47 -3.42
C LYS A 24 -18.15 2.72 -2.59
N ALA A 25 -17.16 3.55 -2.30
CA ALA A 25 -17.35 4.85 -1.65
C ALA A 25 -17.91 5.91 -2.60
N GLY A 26 -18.14 5.61 -3.88
CA GLY A 26 -18.80 6.47 -4.88
C GLY A 26 -17.88 7.52 -5.49
N TYR A 27 -16.55 7.29 -5.58
CA TYR A 27 -15.65 8.16 -6.32
C TYR A 27 -15.70 7.85 -7.82
N PHE A 28 -15.63 8.89 -8.65
CA PHE A 28 -15.38 8.75 -10.09
C PHE A 28 -13.92 8.42 -10.32
N MET A 29 -13.65 7.41 -11.17
CA MET A 29 -12.30 6.92 -11.33
C MET A 29 -11.85 6.84 -12.78
N THR A 30 -10.56 7.11 -12.99
CA THR A 30 -9.80 6.78 -14.20
C THR A 30 -8.65 5.85 -13.80
N ILE A 31 -8.47 4.75 -14.52
CA ILE A 31 -7.45 3.77 -14.16
C ILE A 31 -6.46 3.47 -15.30
N ARG A 32 -5.27 3.01 -14.89
CA ARG A 32 -4.32 2.33 -15.78
C ARG A 32 -3.92 1.00 -15.18
N SER A 33 -4.08 -0.09 -15.92
CA SER A 33 -3.69 -1.43 -15.54
C SER A 33 -2.94 -2.14 -16.67
N GLY A 34 -1.93 -2.94 -16.32
CA GLY A 34 -1.26 -3.83 -17.27
C GLY A 34 -2.03 -5.13 -17.52
N SER A 35 -3.05 -5.47 -16.71
CA SER A 35 -3.88 -6.65 -16.88
C SER A 35 -5.11 -6.33 -17.70
N GLU A 36 -5.27 -7.00 -18.83
CA GLU A 36 -6.44 -6.85 -19.71
C GLU A 36 -7.74 -7.29 -19.00
N GLU A 37 -7.68 -8.34 -18.20
CA GLU A 37 -8.81 -8.80 -17.38
C GLU A 37 -9.27 -7.70 -16.42
N THR A 38 -8.33 -7.07 -15.69
CA THR A 38 -8.65 -5.97 -14.78
C THR A 38 -9.20 -4.76 -15.53
N ARG A 39 -8.67 -4.43 -16.71
CA ARG A 39 -9.18 -3.34 -17.57
C ARG A 39 -10.65 -3.57 -17.93
N LYS A 40 -10.99 -4.76 -18.41
CA LYS A 40 -12.36 -5.16 -18.75
C LYS A 40 -13.30 -5.12 -17.54
N GLU A 41 -12.85 -5.64 -16.41
CA GLU A 41 -13.64 -5.63 -15.17
C GLU A 41 -14.00 -4.20 -14.72
N PHE A 42 -13.03 -3.28 -14.73
CA PHE A 42 -13.29 -1.89 -14.33
C PHE A 42 -14.10 -1.13 -15.38
N ALA A 43 -13.87 -1.35 -16.66
CA ALA A 43 -14.67 -0.77 -17.73
C ALA A 43 -16.15 -1.19 -17.63
N ALA A 44 -16.44 -2.45 -17.31
CA ALA A 44 -17.80 -2.96 -17.08
C ALA A 44 -18.51 -2.29 -15.89
N ARG A 45 -17.75 -1.68 -14.97
CA ARG A 45 -18.24 -0.89 -13.83
C ARG A 45 -18.37 0.60 -14.14
N GLY A 46 -18.19 1.01 -15.40
CA GLY A 46 -18.25 2.41 -15.84
C GLY A 46 -16.98 3.23 -15.52
N VAL A 47 -15.89 2.58 -15.17
CA VAL A 47 -14.61 3.25 -14.90
C VAL A 47 -13.89 3.53 -16.20
N ARG A 48 -13.37 4.74 -16.35
CA ARG A 48 -12.54 5.11 -17.51
C ARG A 48 -11.19 4.41 -17.44
N VAL A 49 -10.80 3.76 -18.53
CA VAL A 49 -9.52 3.05 -18.65
C VAL A 49 -8.67 3.77 -19.68
N VAL A 50 -7.43 4.06 -19.33
CA VAL A 50 -6.44 4.71 -20.20
C VAL A 50 -5.13 3.93 -20.24
N ASP A 51 -4.28 4.23 -21.23
CA ASP A 51 -3.09 3.41 -21.49
C ASP A 51 -1.83 3.93 -20.78
N THR A 52 -1.78 5.21 -20.42
CA THR A 52 -0.59 5.85 -19.87
C THR A 52 -0.83 6.46 -18.49
N PRO A 53 0.20 6.55 -17.64
CA PRO A 53 0.12 7.31 -16.39
C PRO A 53 -0.26 8.79 -16.61
N SER A 54 0.26 9.41 -17.65
CA SER A 54 -0.10 10.79 -18.02
C SER A 54 -1.58 10.92 -18.38
N GLY A 55 -2.16 9.92 -19.06
CA GLY A 55 -3.60 9.90 -19.36
C GLY A 55 -4.46 9.84 -18.08
N VAL A 56 -4.02 9.09 -17.07
CA VAL A 56 -4.68 9.09 -15.75
C VAL A 56 -4.59 10.45 -15.08
N ALA A 57 -3.39 11.06 -15.09
CA ALA A 57 -3.15 12.33 -14.42
C ALA A 57 -3.96 13.50 -15.05
N ALA A 58 -4.11 13.51 -16.35
CA ALA A 58 -4.89 14.54 -17.06
C ALA A 58 -6.38 14.59 -16.64
N GLU A 59 -6.92 13.46 -16.22
CA GLU A 59 -8.35 13.28 -15.91
C GLU A 59 -8.68 13.32 -14.40
N SER A 60 -7.65 13.46 -13.55
CA SER A 60 -7.79 13.24 -12.12
C SER A 60 -7.40 14.47 -11.29
N ASP A 61 -8.05 14.62 -10.14
CA ASP A 61 -7.73 15.64 -9.14
C ASP A 61 -6.79 15.04 -8.07
N VAL A 62 -6.97 13.75 -7.77
CA VAL A 62 -6.11 12.96 -6.88
C VAL A 62 -5.65 11.70 -7.61
N ILE A 63 -4.35 11.47 -7.68
CA ILE A 63 -3.75 10.31 -8.35
C ILE A 63 -3.15 9.38 -7.29
N ILE A 64 -3.59 8.12 -7.28
CA ILE A 64 -3.12 7.10 -6.33
C ILE A 64 -2.30 6.06 -7.08
N THR A 65 -1.15 5.71 -6.52
CA THR A 65 -0.27 4.65 -7.06
C THR A 65 -0.09 3.52 -6.05
N MET A 66 -0.04 2.27 -6.55
CA MET A 66 0.27 1.06 -5.77
C MET A 66 1.13 0.11 -6.60
N LEU A 67 2.43 0.27 -6.52
CA LEU A 67 3.43 -0.30 -7.42
C LEU A 67 4.45 -1.16 -6.65
N PRO A 68 5.21 -2.04 -7.33
CA PRO A 68 6.09 -2.99 -6.66
C PRO A 68 7.29 -2.37 -5.94
N GLY A 69 7.86 -1.28 -6.45
CA GLY A 69 9.08 -0.70 -5.92
C GLY A 69 9.43 0.68 -6.46
N SER A 70 10.59 1.19 -6.04
CA SER A 70 11.05 2.53 -6.37
C SER A 70 11.19 2.77 -7.87
N THR A 71 11.74 1.81 -8.60
CA THR A 71 11.95 1.92 -10.06
C THR A 71 10.63 2.10 -10.81
N GLU A 72 9.61 1.31 -10.48
CA GLU A 72 8.30 1.41 -11.12
C GLU A 72 7.58 2.70 -10.74
N VAL A 73 7.77 3.16 -9.49
CA VAL A 73 7.21 4.44 -9.04
C VAL A 73 7.88 5.59 -9.78
N GLU A 74 9.20 5.61 -9.88
CA GLU A 74 9.93 6.64 -10.64
C GLU A 74 9.49 6.70 -12.09
N GLU A 75 9.39 5.56 -12.77
CA GLU A 75 8.94 5.50 -14.18
C GLU A 75 7.51 6.03 -14.32
N VAL A 76 6.60 5.65 -13.42
CA VAL A 76 5.20 6.10 -13.45
C VAL A 76 5.08 7.60 -13.17
N TYR A 77 5.93 8.16 -12.31
CA TYR A 77 5.86 9.59 -11.99
C TYR A 77 6.66 10.44 -12.94
N LEU A 78 7.89 10.07 -13.26
CA LEU A 78 8.90 10.91 -13.92
C LEU A 78 9.25 10.45 -15.34
N GLY A 79 8.82 9.25 -15.75
CA GLY A 79 9.09 8.71 -17.07
C GLY A 79 8.47 9.53 -18.20
N GLU A 80 8.80 9.19 -19.44
CA GLU A 80 8.37 9.94 -20.63
C GLU A 80 6.85 10.07 -20.76
N GLN A 81 6.10 9.04 -20.37
CA GLN A 81 4.62 9.03 -20.30
C GLN A 81 4.11 9.12 -18.87
N GLY A 82 4.93 9.62 -17.95
CA GLY A 82 4.66 9.69 -16.53
C GLY A 82 3.63 10.74 -16.13
N ILE A 83 3.22 10.67 -14.86
CA ILE A 83 2.25 11.58 -14.25
C ILE A 83 2.67 13.04 -14.41
N LEU A 84 3.96 13.34 -14.19
CA LEU A 84 4.51 14.70 -14.21
C LEU A 84 4.27 15.42 -15.55
N ARG A 85 4.08 14.67 -16.65
CA ARG A 85 3.85 15.25 -17.99
C ARG A 85 2.55 16.05 -18.09
N SER A 86 1.48 15.59 -17.43
CA SER A 86 0.11 16.11 -17.63
C SER A 86 -0.67 16.36 -16.35
N VAL A 87 -0.07 16.10 -15.18
CA VAL A 87 -0.69 16.44 -13.90
C VAL A 87 -0.92 17.95 -13.80
N ARG A 88 -2.08 18.35 -13.30
CA ARG A 88 -2.48 19.75 -13.19
C ARG A 88 -2.02 20.34 -11.87
N GLU A 89 -1.71 21.61 -11.87
CA GLU A 89 -1.49 22.38 -10.67
C GLU A 89 -2.68 22.24 -9.69
N GLY A 90 -2.39 22.13 -8.41
CA GLY A 90 -3.40 21.90 -7.36
C GLY A 90 -3.88 20.45 -7.23
N SER A 91 -3.47 19.53 -8.12
CA SER A 91 -3.70 18.09 -7.94
C SER A 91 -2.86 17.53 -6.78
N VAL A 92 -3.26 16.37 -6.27
CA VAL A 92 -2.52 15.64 -5.23
C VAL A 92 -2.14 14.26 -5.76
N CYS A 93 -0.90 13.86 -5.53
CA CYS A 93 -0.44 12.49 -5.73
C CYS A 93 -0.34 11.77 -4.39
N ILE A 94 -0.83 10.52 -4.32
CA ILE A 94 -0.74 9.66 -3.13
C ILE A 94 -0.05 8.37 -3.56
N ASP A 95 1.20 8.16 -3.14
CA ASP A 95 1.88 6.90 -3.38
C ASP A 95 1.68 5.96 -2.19
N THR A 96 0.94 4.88 -2.42
CA THR A 96 0.68 3.84 -1.41
C THR A 96 1.67 2.66 -1.51
N SER A 97 2.64 2.76 -2.39
CA SER A 97 3.72 1.77 -2.56
C SER A 97 4.69 1.81 -1.39
N SER A 98 5.40 0.70 -1.16
CA SER A 98 6.54 0.65 -0.25
C SER A 98 7.82 0.83 -1.06
N ILE A 99 8.43 2.02 -0.93
CA ILE A 99 9.60 2.44 -1.69
C ILE A 99 10.69 3.00 -0.76
N ASP A 100 11.84 3.29 -1.32
CA ASP A 100 12.90 4.00 -0.63
C ASP A 100 12.43 5.43 -0.25
N PRO A 101 12.62 5.86 1.02
CA PRO A 101 12.23 7.20 1.47
C PRO A 101 12.89 8.35 0.69
N VAL A 102 14.14 8.19 0.26
CA VAL A 102 14.85 9.21 -0.54
C VAL A 102 14.17 9.39 -1.90
N THR A 103 13.77 8.28 -2.52
CA THR A 103 13.01 8.29 -3.77
C THR A 103 11.66 9.01 -3.59
N ALA A 104 10.92 8.73 -2.52
CA ALA A 104 9.65 9.41 -2.23
C ALA A 104 9.82 10.93 -2.11
N VAL A 105 10.82 11.37 -1.34
CA VAL A 105 11.13 12.81 -1.17
C VAL A 105 11.52 13.46 -2.49
N ARG A 106 12.32 12.78 -3.32
CA ARG A 106 12.73 13.29 -4.63
C ARG A 106 11.54 13.48 -5.56
N ILE A 107 10.64 12.50 -5.65
CA ILE A 107 9.43 12.59 -6.47
C ILE A 107 8.53 13.74 -5.97
N ALA A 108 8.32 13.85 -4.66
CA ALA A 108 7.56 14.95 -4.06
C ALA A 108 8.15 16.31 -4.42
N SER A 109 9.48 16.44 -4.43
CA SER A 109 10.17 17.67 -4.84
C SER A 109 9.92 18.02 -6.32
N GLU A 110 9.98 17.03 -7.22
CA GLU A 110 9.70 17.27 -8.65
C GLU A 110 8.24 17.68 -8.91
N LEU A 111 7.30 17.05 -8.24
CA LEU A 111 5.87 17.40 -8.32
C LEU A 111 5.61 18.82 -7.79
N ARG A 112 6.24 19.19 -6.67
CA ARG A 112 6.11 20.52 -6.06
C ARG A 112 6.53 21.65 -7.01
N LYS A 113 7.50 21.43 -7.89
CA LYS A 113 7.90 22.42 -8.94
C LYS A 113 6.77 22.76 -9.92
N LYS A 114 5.77 21.87 -10.02
CA LYS A 114 4.54 22.06 -10.82
C LYS A 114 3.31 22.44 -9.99
N GLY A 115 3.47 22.83 -8.74
CA GLY A 115 2.35 23.13 -7.86
C GLY A 115 1.49 21.92 -7.48
N VAL A 116 2.06 20.70 -7.55
CA VAL A 116 1.39 19.44 -7.22
C VAL A 116 1.91 18.94 -5.89
N ALA A 117 0.99 18.64 -4.96
CA ALA A 117 1.34 18.07 -3.66
C ALA A 117 1.46 16.54 -3.73
N MET A 118 2.24 15.96 -2.81
CA MET A 118 2.37 14.51 -2.69
C MET A 118 2.28 14.07 -1.23
N LEU A 119 1.61 12.93 -1.03
CA LEU A 119 1.66 12.12 0.18
C LEU A 119 2.34 10.79 -0.15
N ASP A 120 3.34 10.40 0.59
CA ASP A 120 3.80 9.02 0.66
C ASP A 120 2.98 8.31 1.74
N ALA A 121 2.17 7.35 1.34
CA ALA A 121 1.15 6.75 2.20
C ALA A 121 1.17 5.21 2.12
N PRO A 122 2.32 4.54 2.36
CA PRO A 122 2.41 3.09 2.32
C PRO A 122 1.45 2.43 3.31
N VAL A 123 1.05 1.19 2.95
CA VAL A 123 -0.02 0.47 3.64
C VAL A 123 0.48 -0.82 4.30
N SER A 124 -0.22 -1.23 5.35
CA SER A 124 -0.01 -2.51 6.04
C SER A 124 -1.35 -3.20 6.31
N GLY A 125 -1.38 -4.55 6.20
CA GLY A 125 -2.56 -5.36 6.48
C GLY A 125 -2.80 -6.50 5.48
N GLY A 126 -2.06 -6.50 4.36
CA GLY A 126 -2.17 -7.55 3.34
C GLY A 126 -3.49 -7.53 2.57
N GLN A 127 -3.71 -8.61 1.82
CA GLN A 127 -4.82 -8.71 0.89
C GLN A 127 -6.20 -8.60 1.58
N GLU A 128 -6.40 -9.27 2.69
CA GLU A 128 -7.67 -9.31 3.42
C GLU A 128 -8.10 -7.93 3.92
N LYS A 129 -7.15 -7.15 4.49
CA LYS A 129 -7.43 -5.79 4.94
C LYS A 129 -7.57 -4.81 3.76
N ALA A 130 -6.91 -5.05 2.64
CA ALA A 130 -7.14 -4.28 1.42
C ALA A 130 -8.54 -4.49 0.86
N GLU A 131 -9.07 -5.72 0.93
CA GLU A 131 -10.42 -6.06 0.49
C GLU A 131 -11.50 -5.47 1.39
N SER A 132 -11.30 -5.57 2.71
CA SER A 132 -12.25 -5.03 3.71
C SER A 132 -12.17 -3.51 3.90
N GLY A 133 -11.21 -2.81 3.28
CA GLY A 133 -11.01 -1.37 3.49
C GLY A 133 -10.49 -1.02 4.89
N THR A 134 -9.76 -1.93 5.52
CA THR A 134 -9.29 -1.77 6.92
C THR A 134 -7.75 -1.74 7.03
N LEU A 135 -7.08 -1.29 5.98
CA LEU A 135 -5.62 -1.13 5.99
C LEU A 135 -5.18 -0.14 7.08
N SER A 136 -3.96 -0.33 7.58
CA SER A 136 -3.21 0.71 8.28
C SER A 136 -2.44 1.51 7.23
N ILE A 137 -2.62 2.83 7.21
CA ILE A 137 -2.00 3.74 6.24
C ILE A 137 -1.11 4.71 7.01
N MET A 138 0.18 4.73 6.67
CA MET A 138 1.19 5.58 7.28
C MET A 138 1.50 6.73 6.33
N ALA A 139 0.91 7.90 6.54
CA ALA A 139 1.08 9.03 5.63
C ALA A 139 2.24 9.94 6.04
N GLY A 140 3.01 10.36 5.04
CA GLY A 140 4.00 11.43 5.14
C GLY A 140 3.68 12.53 4.14
N GLY A 141 3.83 13.79 4.54
CA GLY A 141 3.57 14.95 3.71
C GLY A 141 3.00 16.14 4.49
N ASP A 142 2.48 17.12 3.76
CA ASP A 142 1.95 18.35 4.36
C ASP A 142 0.56 18.10 4.99
N GLU A 143 0.35 18.55 6.23
CA GLU A 143 -0.89 18.32 6.99
C GLU A 143 -2.17 18.83 6.27
N PRO A 144 -2.21 20.02 5.67
CA PRO A 144 -3.40 20.45 4.90
C PRO A 144 -3.73 19.54 3.72
N VAL A 145 -2.72 18.94 3.09
CA VAL A 145 -2.89 17.99 1.98
C VAL A 145 -3.44 16.66 2.52
N PHE A 146 -2.92 16.20 3.66
CA PHE A 146 -3.41 15.01 4.34
C PHE A 146 -4.90 15.16 4.72
N GLU A 147 -5.28 16.27 5.34
CA GLU A 147 -6.67 16.53 5.72
C GLU A 147 -7.61 16.57 4.51
N ARG A 148 -7.19 17.19 3.39
CA ARG A 148 -7.94 17.16 2.11
C ARG A 148 -8.18 15.72 1.62
N CYS A 149 -7.19 14.83 1.79
CA CYS A 149 -7.24 13.46 1.29
C CYS A 149 -7.75 12.44 2.33
N LEU A 150 -8.03 12.85 3.57
CA LEU A 150 -8.36 11.93 4.67
C LEU A 150 -9.59 11.07 4.36
N GLY A 151 -10.62 11.62 3.73
CA GLY A 151 -11.81 10.88 3.33
C GLY A 151 -11.51 9.79 2.27
N ILE A 152 -10.60 10.08 1.35
CA ILE A 152 -10.12 9.13 0.34
C ILE A 152 -9.34 8.00 1.02
N LEU A 153 -8.39 8.34 1.88
CA LEU A 153 -7.56 7.36 2.61
C LEU A 153 -8.44 6.48 3.51
N LYS A 154 -9.41 7.04 4.23
CA LYS A 154 -10.37 6.30 5.07
C LYS A 154 -11.27 5.36 4.30
N SER A 155 -11.46 5.56 3.00
CA SER A 155 -12.18 4.59 2.15
C SER A 155 -11.37 3.31 1.91
N MET A 156 -10.06 3.33 2.14
CA MET A 156 -9.16 2.19 1.93
C MET A 156 -8.56 1.66 3.24
N GLY A 157 -8.56 2.45 4.30
CA GLY A 157 -7.94 2.11 5.57
C GLY A 157 -8.74 2.56 6.78
N ARG A 158 -8.62 1.79 7.87
CA ARG A 158 -9.22 2.12 9.16
C ARG A 158 -8.30 3.03 9.98
N ASP A 159 -7.05 2.65 10.07
CA ASP A 159 -6.04 3.34 10.87
C ASP A 159 -5.19 4.19 9.92
N VAL A 160 -5.51 5.48 9.82
CA VAL A 160 -4.86 6.42 8.89
C VAL A 160 -4.18 7.49 9.72
N VAL A 161 -2.84 7.55 9.66
CA VAL A 161 -2.03 8.42 10.53
C VAL A 161 -1.05 9.24 9.70
N LEU A 162 -1.04 10.55 9.89
CA LEU A 162 0.03 11.41 9.43
C LEU A 162 1.22 11.27 10.38
N VAL A 163 2.33 10.72 9.89
CA VAL A 163 3.51 10.41 10.70
C VAL A 163 4.50 11.58 10.74
N GLY A 164 4.52 12.39 9.69
CA GLY A 164 5.43 13.53 9.56
C GLY A 164 5.45 14.10 8.15
N GLY A 165 6.48 14.84 7.82
CA GLY A 165 6.68 15.41 6.48
C GLY A 165 6.96 14.36 5.39
N PRO A 166 7.27 14.81 4.15
CA PRO A 166 7.54 13.91 3.03
C PRO A 166 8.60 12.85 3.35
N GLY A 167 8.31 11.58 3.03
CA GLY A 167 9.15 10.42 3.30
C GLY A 167 8.91 9.76 4.67
N ALA A 168 8.21 10.43 5.61
CA ALA A 168 7.98 9.89 6.95
C ALA A 168 7.08 8.65 6.93
N GLY A 169 6.12 8.57 6.02
CA GLY A 169 5.29 7.39 5.81
C GLY A 169 6.13 6.16 5.41
N GLN A 170 7.10 6.34 4.52
CA GLN A 170 8.01 5.27 4.12
C GLN A 170 8.90 4.83 5.29
N ILE A 171 9.43 5.75 6.10
CA ILE A 171 10.19 5.40 7.31
C ILE A 171 9.34 4.57 8.28
N ALA A 172 8.09 4.99 8.54
CA ALA A 172 7.17 4.22 9.37
C ALA A 172 6.89 2.82 8.79
N LYS A 173 6.77 2.72 7.45
CA LYS A 173 6.63 1.43 6.77
C LYS A 173 7.86 0.56 6.92
N LEU A 174 9.06 1.09 6.80
CA LEU A 174 10.29 0.33 7.01
C LEU A 174 10.39 -0.21 8.44
N ALA A 175 10.07 0.62 9.46
CA ALA A 175 9.98 0.17 10.84
C ALA A 175 8.96 -0.97 11.02
N ASN A 176 7.75 -0.84 10.41
CA ASN A 176 6.78 -1.92 10.37
C ASN A 176 7.34 -3.19 9.76
N GLN A 177 8.07 -3.10 8.64
CA GLN A 177 8.59 -4.28 7.93
C GLN A 177 9.70 -4.98 8.72
N CYS A 178 10.54 -4.26 9.45
CA CYS A 178 11.50 -4.85 10.38
C CYS A 178 10.79 -5.70 11.45
N ILE A 179 9.78 -5.13 12.10
CA ILE A 179 9.01 -5.83 13.14
C ILE A 179 8.30 -7.06 12.56
N VAL A 180 7.67 -6.94 11.39
CA VAL A 180 6.96 -8.07 10.74
C VAL A 180 7.94 -9.18 10.37
N ALA A 181 9.13 -8.87 9.83
CA ALA A 181 10.13 -9.85 9.47
C ALA A 181 10.59 -10.69 10.67
N VAL A 182 10.99 -9.99 11.75
CA VAL A 182 11.45 -10.64 12.98
C VAL A 182 10.32 -11.44 13.63
N ASN A 183 9.09 -10.91 13.66
CA ASN A 183 7.93 -11.63 14.19
C ASN A 183 7.65 -12.93 13.42
N MET A 184 7.69 -12.91 12.09
CA MET A 184 7.48 -14.14 11.30
C MET A 184 8.55 -15.19 11.59
N ALA A 185 9.81 -14.79 11.68
CA ALA A 185 10.91 -15.69 11.97
C ALA A 185 10.79 -16.30 13.38
N ILE A 186 10.64 -15.44 14.39
CA ILE A 186 10.61 -15.91 15.79
C ILE A 186 9.38 -16.74 16.11
N VAL A 187 8.22 -16.45 15.50
CA VAL A 187 7.02 -17.30 15.63
C VAL A 187 7.30 -18.70 15.09
N GLY A 188 7.91 -18.80 13.90
CA GLY A 188 8.30 -20.08 13.31
C GLY A 188 9.24 -20.88 14.21
N GLU A 189 10.30 -20.24 14.75
CA GLU A 189 11.26 -20.87 15.65
C GLU A 189 10.61 -21.33 16.97
N ALA A 190 9.75 -20.49 17.56
CA ALA A 190 9.03 -20.84 18.80
C ALA A 190 8.12 -22.06 18.61
N MET A 191 7.43 -22.17 17.46
CA MET A 191 6.60 -23.33 17.14
C MET A 191 7.45 -24.58 16.90
N CYS A 192 8.62 -24.45 16.27
CA CYS A 192 9.57 -25.55 16.10
C CYS A 192 10.15 -26.03 17.43
N LEU A 193 10.46 -25.13 18.36
CA LEU A 193 10.90 -25.48 19.70
C LEU A 193 9.86 -26.37 20.41
N GLY A 194 8.59 -25.96 20.38
CA GLY A 194 7.51 -26.75 20.98
C GLY A 194 7.40 -28.14 20.36
N LYS A 195 7.43 -28.22 19.03
CA LYS A 195 7.38 -29.51 18.32
C LYS A 195 8.55 -30.44 18.72
N LYS A 196 9.76 -29.90 18.80
CA LYS A 196 10.95 -30.66 19.25
C LYS A 196 10.83 -31.15 20.69
N ALA A 197 10.19 -30.36 21.55
CA ALA A 197 9.92 -30.76 22.97
C ALA A 197 8.72 -31.69 23.14
N GLY A 198 8.07 -32.16 22.06
CA GLY A 198 6.92 -33.04 22.12
C GLY A 198 5.59 -32.33 22.47
N VAL A 199 5.56 -31.00 22.42
CA VAL A 199 4.35 -30.20 22.71
C VAL A 199 3.68 -29.78 21.40
N ASP A 200 2.36 -29.93 21.31
CA ASP A 200 1.60 -29.49 20.13
C ASP A 200 1.74 -27.96 19.92
N PRO A 201 2.30 -27.50 18.79
CA PRO A 201 2.46 -26.08 18.51
C PRO A 201 1.15 -25.28 18.52
N ARG A 202 0.00 -25.93 18.21
CA ARG A 202 -1.31 -25.27 18.26
C ARG A 202 -1.71 -24.93 19.70
N LYS A 203 -1.39 -25.81 20.65
CA LYS A 203 -1.63 -25.54 22.08
C LYS A 203 -0.71 -24.45 22.62
N ILE A 204 0.55 -24.43 22.19
CA ILE A 204 1.48 -23.34 22.52
C ILE A 204 0.93 -22.01 21.99
N PHE A 205 0.56 -21.94 20.71
CA PHE A 205 -0.05 -20.76 20.12
C PHE A 205 -1.26 -20.26 20.93
N GLN A 206 -2.19 -21.16 21.28
CA GLN A 206 -3.37 -20.82 22.09
C GLN A 206 -3.00 -20.22 23.44
N ALA A 207 -2.00 -20.80 24.10
CA ALA A 207 -1.56 -20.37 25.43
C ALA A 207 -0.90 -18.98 25.44
N ILE A 208 -0.10 -18.64 24.40
CA ILE A 208 0.74 -17.44 24.44
C ILE A 208 0.18 -16.26 23.63
N ARG A 209 -0.76 -16.50 22.72
CA ARG A 209 -1.26 -15.43 21.80
C ARG A 209 -1.94 -14.26 22.52
N GLY A 210 -2.48 -14.49 23.72
CA GLY A 210 -3.14 -13.45 24.54
C GLY A 210 -2.20 -12.73 25.50
N GLY A 211 -0.92 -13.15 25.61
CA GLY A 211 0.08 -12.54 26.46
C GLY A 211 1.01 -11.60 25.69
N LEU A 212 2.14 -11.23 26.33
CA LEU A 212 3.14 -10.31 25.75
C LEU A 212 3.75 -10.80 24.44
N ALA A 213 3.80 -12.10 24.19
CA ALA A 213 4.29 -12.70 22.95
C ALA A 213 3.29 -12.53 21.78
N GLY A 214 2.04 -12.18 22.06
CA GLY A 214 1.00 -12.02 21.04
C GLY A 214 1.27 -10.90 20.07
N SER A 215 0.98 -11.13 18.80
CA SER A 215 1.05 -10.12 17.74
C SER A 215 0.03 -10.44 16.65
N GLN A 216 -0.39 -9.44 15.87
CA GLN A 216 -1.22 -9.64 14.68
C GLN A 216 -0.51 -10.58 13.70
N CYS A 217 0.81 -10.44 13.56
CA CYS A 217 1.62 -11.32 12.71
C CYS A 217 1.52 -12.79 13.17
N MET A 218 1.64 -13.07 14.47
CA MET A 218 1.45 -14.42 15.02
C MET A 218 0.03 -14.92 14.74
N THR A 219 -0.99 -14.10 14.98
CA THR A 219 -2.40 -14.47 14.80
C THR A 219 -2.71 -14.87 13.36
N ASP A 220 -2.19 -14.11 12.39
CA ASP A 220 -2.46 -14.32 10.96
C ASP A 220 -1.60 -15.45 10.36
N LYS A 221 -0.35 -15.63 10.85
CA LYS A 221 0.63 -16.51 10.18
C LYS A 221 0.79 -17.87 10.82
N ALA A 222 0.68 -18.00 12.15
CA ALA A 222 0.85 -19.28 12.81
C ALA A 222 -0.16 -20.35 12.34
N PRO A 223 -1.46 -20.06 12.15
CA PRO A 223 -2.41 -21.04 11.62
C PRO A 223 -2.00 -21.59 10.24
N ARG A 224 -1.46 -20.75 9.38
CA ARG A 224 -0.97 -21.16 8.04
C ARG A 224 0.28 -22.03 8.14
N MET A 225 1.19 -21.74 9.07
CA MET A 225 2.35 -22.58 9.35
C MET A 225 1.92 -23.98 9.82
N PHE A 226 0.88 -24.08 10.65
CA PHE A 226 0.37 -25.37 11.15
C PHE A 226 -0.32 -26.21 10.07
N SER A 227 -0.99 -25.56 9.11
CA SER A 227 -1.67 -26.26 8.01
C SER A 227 -0.75 -26.57 6.84
N GLY A 228 0.49 -26.04 6.84
CA GLY A 228 1.37 -26.11 5.68
C GLY A 228 0.85 -25.30 4.47
N ASP A 229 -0.01 -24.32 4.71
CA ASP A 229 -0.48 -23.43 3.65
C ASP A 229 0.52 -22.31 3.39
N TYR A 230 1.33 -22.50 2.38
CA TYR A 230 2.29 -21.52 1.87
C TYR A 230 1.81 -20.76 0.63
N THR A 231 0.50 -20.77 0.36
CA THR A 231 -0.08 -19.98 -0.74
C THR A 231 0.28 -18.50 -0.55
N PRO A 232 0.91 -17.83 -1.53
CA PRO A 232 1.38 -16.48 -1.35
C PRO A 232 0.23 -15.47 -1.22
N GLY A 233 0.13 -14.80 -0.08
CA GLY A 233 -0.69 -13.58 0.09
C GLY A 233 0.07 -12.31 -0.31
N GLY A 234 1.38 -12.44 -0.53
CA GLY A 234 2.32 -11.44 -1.03
C GLY A 234 3.60 -12.13 -1.42
N LYS A 235 4.33 -11.57 -2.36
CA LYS A 235 5.58 -12.17 -2.86
C LYS A 235 6.72 -11.92 -1.87
N MET A 236 7.47 -12.95 -1.50
CA MET A 236 8.59 -12.87 -0.56
C MET A 236 9.63 -11.81 -0.97
N TRP A 237 9.92 -11.68 -2.25
CA TRP A 237 10.90 -10.72 -2.74
C TRP A 237 10.52 -9.26 -2.44
N LEU A 238 9.22 -8.93 -2.32
CA LEU A 238 8.77 -7.60 -1.89
C LEU A 238 9.22 -7.31 -0.46
N HIS A 239 9.15 -8.29 0.43
CA HIS A 239 9.60 -8.13 1.81
C HIS A 239 11.12 -8.00 1.89
N VAL A 240 11.85 -8.79 1.09
CA VAL A 240 13.32 -8.68 0.95
C VAL A 240 13.71 -7.30 0.42
N LYS A 241 12.99 -6.77 -0.57
CA LYS A 241 13.19 -5.41 -1.08
C LYS A 241 13.00 -4.37 0.04
N ASP A 242 11.91 -4.49 0.84
CA ASP A 242 11.65 -3.55 1.92
C ASP A 242 12.78 -3.56 2.97
N LEU A 243 13.30 -4.73 3.32
CA LEU A 243 14.44 -4.85 4.25
C LEU A 243 15.74 -4.29 3.66
N LYS A 244 15.94 -4.34 2.34
CA LYS A 244 17.08 -3.68 1.69
C LYS A 244 16.97 -2.16 1.76
N ASN A 245 15.77 -1.60 1.76
CA ASN A 245 15.57 -0.16 1.92
C ASN A 245 15.83 0.33 3.36
N VAL A 246 15.96 -0.59 4.33
CA VAL A 246 16.32 -0.25 5.73
C VAL A 246 17.82 -0.03 5.89
N MET A 247 18.64 -0.73 5.09
CA MET A 247 20.12 -0.68 5.16
C MET A 247 20.68 0.48 4.36
#